data_8e472334550a65adf7fb964698104790
#
_entry.id   8e472334550a65adf7fb964698104790
#
_cell.length_a   1.000
_cell.length_b   1.000
_cell.length_c   1.000
_cell.angle_alpha   90.00
_cell.angle_beta   90.00
_cell.angle_gamma   90.00
#
_symmetry.space_group_name_H-M   'P 1'
#
loop_
_entity.id
_entity.type
_entity.pdbx_description
1 polymer ?
#
loop_
_entity_poly.entity_id
_entity_poly.type
_entity_poly.pdbx_seq_one_letter_code
_entity_poly.pdbx_strand_id
1 'polypeptide(L)'
;MKKLVIISITIVLARIVAFSFKGEQSLPTIQNETGKELPMMNKNAFKRGELLNFRLHYGIIDAGVASLSVTEETKELGGRKTFHIVGLGASKGAFDWFYKVRDRYETYIDEDALVPWVFVRRVNEGGYKIEQDYIFNHFTEKVNVGKGEVFNIEPNMQDMLSAFYHARNMDLSNAKVNETYEIKCFMDKEVWPLKIKFIGKEVIDTDLGKIRCLKFRPIVQKGRVFKHEEDMNIWITDDKNHIPIKGQADVLVGSIKMELTSYSGLANPIAKVE
;
A
#
# COMPACT_ATOMS: atom_id res chain seq x y z
N MET A 1 -1.68 26.65 12.01
CA MET A 1 -1.17 25.41 12.62
C MET A 1 -0.91 24.46 11.48
N LYS A 2 0.38 24.15 11.20
CA LYS A 2 0.78 23.37 10.04
C LYS A 2 0.49 21.89 10.31
N LYS A 3 -0.33 21.28 9.46
CA LYS A 3 -0.74 19.87 9.55
C LYS A 3 0.50 18.97 9.44
N LEU A 4 0.72 18.18 10.46
CA LEU A 4 1.72 17.11 10.46
C LEU A 4 1.13 15.93 9.65
N VAL A 5 1.46 15.84 8.37
CA VAL A 5 1.18 14.64 7.59
C VAL A 5 2.27 13.65 7.94
N ILE A 6 2.04 12.84 8.96
CA ILE A 6 2.84 11.66 9.23
C ILE A 6 2.37 10.63 8.19
N ILE A 7 3.24 10.25 7.28
CA ILE A 7 3.02 9.05 6.45
C ILE A 7 3.20 7.87 7.39
N SER A 8 2.11 7.44 8.00
CA SER A 8 2.12 6.30 8.91
C SER A 8 2.22 5.03 8.08
N ILE A 9 3.40 4.43 8.08
CA ILE A 9 3.55 3.03 7.73
C ILE A 9 3.24 2.25 9.00
N THR A 10 1.98 1.98 9.27
CA THR A 10 1.54 1.19 10.42
C THR A 10 0.62 0.07 9.96
N ILE A 11 0.90 -1.14 10.34
CA ILE A 11 0.23 -2.37 9.89
C ILE A 11 0.11 -3.43 11.01
N VAL A 12 -0.97 -4.19 11.12
CA VAL A 12 -1.44 -5.02 12.24
C VAL A 12 -1.42 -6.53 12.12
N LEU A 13 -1.44 -7.27 13.23
CA LEU A 13 -1.82 -8.68 13.34
C LEU A 13 -3.10 -8.94 14.14
N ALA A 14 -3.85 -9.94 13.65
CA ALA A 14 -5.17 -10.31 14.06
C ALA A 14 -5.28 -10.88 15.48
N ARG A 15 -6.25 -10.39 16.24
CA ARG A 15 -7.27 -11.27 16.83
C ARG A 15 -8.61 -10.78 16.31
N ILE A 16 -9.42 -11.71 15.82
CA ILE A 16 -10.78 -11.49 15.36
C ILE A 16 -11.59 -10.88 16.51
N VAL A 17 -11.70 -9.57 16.51
CA VAL A 17 -12.82 -8.89 17.15
C VAL A 17 -13.68 -8.45 15.98
N ALA A 18 -14.79 -9.16 15.77
CA ALA A 18 -15.83 -8.76 14.84
C ALA A 18 -16.38 -7.40 15.28
N PHE A 19 -15.78 -6.33 14.80
CA PHE A 19 -16.45 -5.05 14.77
C PHE A 19 -17.42 -5.08 13.60
N SER A 20 -18.69 -5.34 13.90
CA SER A 20 -19.78 -5.09 12.98
C SER A 20 -19.77 -3.62 12.60
N PHE A 21 -19.15 -3.28 11.48
CA PHE A 21 -19.39 -2.00 10.82
C PHE A 21 -20.84 -2.04 10.27
N LYS A 22 -21.74 -1.34 10.92
CA LYS A 22 -23.05 -1.02 10.37
C LYS A 22 -22.85 -0.04 9.21
N GLY A 23 -23.21 -0.49 8.03
CA GLY A 23 -23.34 0.31 6.83
C GLY A 23 -22.53 -0.27 5.67
N GLU A 24 -23.12 -1.19 4.93
CA GLU A 24 -22.69 -1.50 3.58
C GLU A 24 -22.91 -0.22 2.76
N GLN A 25 -21.85 0.57 2.59
CA GLN A 25 -21.90 1.71 1.68
C GLN A 25 -22.10 1.13 0.28
N SER A 26 -23.21 1.50 -0.36
CA SER A 26 -23.43 1.16 -1.76
C SER A 26 -22.26 1.72 -2.57
N LEU A 27 -21.52 0.84 -3.25
CA LEU A 27 -20.46 1.27 -4.14
C LEU A 27 -21.04 2.16 -5.26
N PRO A 28 -20.27 3.16 -5.70
CA PRO A 28 -20.74 4.10 -6.73
C PRO A 28 -20.97 3.38 -8.05
N THR A 29 -21.99 3.83 -8.79
CA THR A 29 -22.15 3.43 -10.18
C THR A 29 -21.18 4.22 -11.03
N ILE A 30 -20.27 3.51 -11.70
CA ILE A 30 -19.31 4.08 -12.66
C ILE A 30 -19.72 3.56 -14.03
N GLN A 31 -19.89 4.45 -15.01
CA GLN A 31 -20.29 4.11 -16.37
C GLN A 31 -19.18 4.48 -17.35
N ASN A 32 -18.98 3.65 -18.36
CA ASN A 32 -18.11 3.95 -19.49
C ASN A 32 -18.90 4.65 -20.61
N GLU A 33 -19.18 5.93 -20.41
CA GLU A 33 -19.89 6.75 -21.42
C GLU A 33 -19.01 7.13 -22.62
N THR A 34 -17.69 6.98 -22.48
CA THR A 34 -16.72 7.40 -23.49
C THR A 34 -16.36 6.31 -24.48
N GLY A 35 -16.69 5.05 -24.18
CA GLY A 35 -16.23 3.87 -24.95
C GLY A 35 -14.70 3.63 -24.85
N LYS A 36 -14.00 4.32 -23.94
CA LYS A 36 -12.56 4.20 -23.74
C LYS A 36 -12.20 2.81 -23.22
N GLU A 37 -11.22 2.17 -23.84
CA GLU A 37 -10.62 0.94 -23.34
C GLU A 37 -9.46 1.26 -22.38
N LEU A 38 -9.33 0.48 -21.31
CA LEU A 38 -8.18 0.56 -20.40
C LEU A 38 -7.13 -0.45 -20.81
N PRO A 39 -5.83 -0.12 -20.67
CA PRO A 39 -4.74 -1.04 -21.01
C PRO A 39 -4.79 -2.30 -20.12
N MET A 40 -4.44 -3.45 -20.70
CA MET A 40 -4.23 -4.67 -19.91
C MET A 40 -2.81 -4.69 -19.36
N MET A 41 -2.67 -5.05 -18.10
CA MET A 41 -1.38 -5.23 -17.43
C MET A 41 -1.14 -6.70 -17.07
N ASN A 42 0.14 -7.06 -16.92
CA ASN A 42 0.50 -8.35 -16.37
C ASN A 42 0.12 -8.42 -14.88
N LYS A 43 -0.63 -9.44 -14.46
CA LYS A 43 -1.22 -9.56 -13.12
C LYS A 43 -0.80 -10.85 -12.41
N ASN A 44 0.48 -11.12 -12.36
CA ASN A 44 1.01 -12.38 -11.84
C ASN A 44 1.49 -12.32 -10.39
N ALA A 45 1.57 -11.13 -9.78
CA ALA A 45 2.23 -10.95 -8.50
C ALA A 45 1.36 -11.32 -7.28
N PHE A 46 0.04 -11.35 -7.43
CA PHE A 46 -0.90 -11.65 -6.34
C PHE A 46 -2.20 -12.27 -6.86
N LYS A 47 -2.99 -12.81 -5.96
CA LYS A 47 -4.32 -13.36 -6.23
C LYS A 47 -5.24 -13.19 -5.02
N ARG A 48 -6.54 -13.48 -5.18
CA ARG A 48 -7.49 -13.55 -4.07
C ARG A 48 -7.03 -14.55 -3.02
N GLY A 49 -7.34 -14.25 -1.75
CA GLY A 49 -6.90 -15.03 -0.60
C GLY A 49 -5.47 -14.75 -0.15
N GLU A 50 -4.73 -13.83 -0.81
CA GLU A 50 -3.42 -13.41 -0.30
C GLU A 50 -3.57 -12.68 1.03
N LEU A 51 -2.79 -13.08 2.03
CA LEU A 51 -2.67 -12.40 3.32
C LEU A 51 -1.20 -12.27 3.69
N LEU A 52 -0.78 -11.05 3.99
CA LEU A 52 0.56 -10.70 4.46
C LEU A 52 0.42 -10.05 5.84
N ASN A 53 1.16 -10.55 6.83
CA ASN A 53 1.17 -9.99 8.18
C ASN A 53 2.56 -9.48 8.55
N PHE A 54 2.60 -8.35 9.25
CA PHE A 54 3.85 -7.65 9.56
C PHE A 54 3.90 -7.23 11.03
N ARG A 55 5.04 -7.06 11.56
CA ARG A 55 5.36 -6.48 12.86
C ARG A 55 6.06 -5.15 12.66
N LEU A 56 5.74 -4.17 13.51
CA LEU A 56 6.35 -2.85 13.49
C LEU A 56 7.10 -2.58 14.78
N HIS A 57 8.30 -2.06 14.62
CA HIS A 57 9.15 -1.63 15.70
C HIS A 57 9.40 -0.12 15.63
N TYR A 58 9.44 0.52 16.79
CA TYR A 58 10.01 1.84 16.95
C TYR A 58 11.27 1.70 17.82
N GLY A 59 12.44 1.84 17.22
CA GLY A 59 13.69 1.45 17.84
C GLY A 59 13.69 -0.04 18.22
N ILE A 60 13.73 -0.32 19.53
CA ILE A 60 13.69 -1.68 20.09
C ILE A 60 12.28 -2.08 20.59
N ILE A 61 11.32 -1.17 20.54
CA ILE A 61 9.97 -1.38 21.08
C ILE A 61 9.08 -1.99 20.00
N ASP A 62 8.38 -3.08 20.34
CA ASP A 62 7.32 -3.64 19.51
C ASP A 62 6.10 -2.69 19.57
N ALA A 63 5.96 -1.85 18.54
CA ALA A 63 5.04 -0.71 18.54
C ALA A 63 3.69 -1.04 17.92
N GLY A 64 3.65 -2.01 17.01
CA GLY A 64 2.43 -2.32 16.29
C GLY A 64 2.58 -3.50 15.37
N VAL A 65 1.58 -3.72 14.62
CA VAL A 65 1.47 -4.85 13.72
C VAL A 65 0.65 -4.47 12.48
N ALA A 66 0.77 -5.20 11.33
CA ALA A 66 0.20 -4.94 10.04
C ALA A 66 -0.45 -6.10 9.30
N SER A 67 -1.49 -5.84 8.48
CA SER A 67 -1.86 -6.78 7.45
C SER A 67 -2.23 -6.11 6.12
N LEU A 68 -1.90 -6.82 5.04
CA LEU A 68 -2.42 -6.56 3.69
C LEU A 68 -3.14 -7.81 3.24
N SER A 69 -4.36 -7.69 2.77
CA SER A 69 -5.14 -8.83 2.27
C SER A 69 -5.79 -8.50 0.93
N VAL A 70 -5.73 -9.46 0.01
CA VAL A 70 -6.57 -9.48 -1.19
C VAL A 70 -7.75 -10.37 -0.85
N THR A 71 -8.94 -9.79 -0.67
CA THR A 71 -10.12 -10.54 -0.21
C THR A 71 -10.62 -11.51 -1.28
N GLU A 72 -11.46 -12.46 -0.89
CA GLU A 72 -12.16 -13.36 -1.84
C GLU A 72 -13.30 -12.65 -2.58
N GLU A 73 -13.66 -11.45 -2.14
CA GLU A 73 -14.76 -10.69 -2.71
C GLU A 73 -14.45 -10.25 -4.15
N THR A 74 -15.44 -10.42 -5.02
CA THR A 74 -15.43 -9.87 -6.38
C THR A 74 -16.55 -8.87 -6.51
N LYS A 75 -16.22 -7.62 -6.80
CA LYS A 75 -17.21 -6.60 -7.15
C LYS A 75 -16.97 -6.11 -8.56
N GLU A 76 -18.04 -5.70 -9.23
CA GLU A 76 -17.96 -5.06 -10.55
C GLU A 76 -18.15 -3.56 -10.40
N LEU A 77 -17.20 -2.80 -10.94
CA LEU A 77 -17.22 -1.34 -11.00
C LEU A 77 -16.93 -0.90 -12.44
N GLY A 78 -17.76 -0.06 -12.98
CA GLY A 78 -17.62 0.33 -14.39
C GLY A 78 -17.79 -0.84 -15.39
N GLY A 79 -18.53 -1.88 -15.03
CA GLY A 79 -18.68 -3.12 -15.81
C GLY A 79 -17.42 -4.00 -15.82
N ARG A 80 -16.49 -3.80 -14.88
CA ARG A 80 -15.20 -4.49 -14.80
C ARG A 80 -15.01 -5.12 -13.42
N LYS A 81 -14.48 -6.35 -13.39
CA LYS A 81 -14.18 -7.05 -12.14
C LYS A 81 -13.04 -6.37 -11.38
N THR A 82 -13.11 -6.41 -10.06
CA THR A 82 -12.10 -5.80 -9.20
C THR A 82 -11.54 -6.78 -8.18
N PHE A 83 -10.26 -6.58 -7.82
CA PHE A 83 -9.71 -7.06 -6.56
C PHE A 83 -10.08 -6.07 -5.45
N HIS A 84 -10.61 -6.57 -4.34
CA HIS A 84 -10.77 -5.79 -3.12
C HIS A 84 -9.59 -6.03 -2.20
N ILE A 85 -8.83 -4.98 -1.93
CA ILE A 85 -7.61 -5.04 -1.13
C ILE A 85 -7.81 -4.23 0.14
N VAL A 86 -7.44 -4.80 1.27
CA VAL A 86 -7.60 -4.19 2.59
C VAL A 86 -6.25 -4.15 3.30
N GLY A 87 -5.85 -2.96 3.72
CA GLY A 87 -4.73 -2.72 4.61
C GLY A 87 -5.24 -2.28 5.98
N LEU A 88 -4.75 -2.92 7.03
CA LEU A 88 -5.12 -2.56 8.40
C LEU A 88 -3.90 -2.13 9.21
N GLY A 89 -3.99 -1.16 10.07
CA GLY A 89 -2.98 -0.61 10.94
C GLY A 89 -3.40 -0.42 12.42
N ALA A 90 -2.65 -0.99 13.44
CA ALA A 90 -2.86 -0.64 14.84
C ALA A 90 -1.59 -0.70 15.69
N SER A 91 -1.49 0.19 16.64
CA SER A 91 -0.53 0.12 17.73
C SER A 91 -0.81 -1.05 18.67
N LYS A 92 0.18 -1.50 19.41
CA LYS A 92 0.16 -2.68 20.28
C LYS A 92 0.90 -2.42 21.59
N GLY A 93 0.56 -3.23 22.61
CA GLY A 93 1.26 -3.25 23.89
C GLY A 93 1.31 -1.88 24.59
N ALA A 94 2.45 -1.55 25.18
CA ALA A 94 2.63 -0.28 25.89
C ALA A 94 2.49 0.94 24.98
N PHE A 95 2.85 0.81 23.68
CA PHE A 95 2.73 1.89 22.73
C PHE A 95 1.26 2.28 22.49
N ASP A 96 0.34 1.30 22.49
CA ASP A 96 -1.11 1.52 22.31
C ASP A 96 -1.73 2.34 23.47
N TRP A 97 -1.11 2.33 24.63
CA TRP A 97 -1.62 3.05 25.81
C TRP A 97 -1.43 4.56 25.69
N PHE A 98 -0.33 5.03 25.12
CA PHE A 98 -0.06 6.48 25.00
C PHE A 98 -0.24 7.03 23.57
N TYR A 99 -0.19 6.18 22.54
CA TYR A 99 -0.45 6.59 21.15
C TYR A 99 -1.21 5.51 20.40
N LYS A 100 -2.53 5.57 20.51
CA LYS A 100 -3.42 4.58 19.92
C LYS A 100 -3.57 4.82 18.43
N VAL A 101 -3.25 3.80 17.61
CA VAL A 101 -3.42 3.80 16.15
C VAL A 101 -4.43 2.73 15.74
N ARG A 102 -5.39 3.10 14.90
CA ARG A 102 -6.37 2.21 14.28
C ARG A 102 -6.65 2.73 12.87
N ASP A 103 -5.97 2.17 11.91
CA ASP A 103 -6.05 2.60 10.52
C ASP A 103 -6.61 1.50 9.64
N ARG A 104 -7.40 1.92 8.65
CA ARG A 104 -7.94 1.04 7.62
C ARG A 104 -7.86 1.75 6.28
N TYR A 105 -7.29 1.06 5.33
CA TYR A 105 -7.20 1.46 3.92
C TYR A 105 -7.83 0.37 3.07
N GLU A 106 -8.64 0.77 2.09
CA GLU A 106 -9.22 -0.18 1.13
C GLU A 106 -9.09 0.38 -0.27
N THR A 107 -8.88 -0.50 -1.22
CA THR A 107 -8.94 -0.15 -2.64
C THR A 107 -9.59 -1.26 -3.44
N TYR A 108 -10.37 -0.86 -4.44
CA TYR A 108 -10.94 -1.75 -5.44
C TYR A 108 -10.19 -1.52 -6.73
N ILE A 109 -9.33 -2.48 -7.09
CA ILE A 109 -8.44 -2.40 -8.26
C ILE A 109 -9.02 -3.19 -9.41
N ASP A 110 -9.08 -2.59 -10.60
CA ASP A 110 -9.43 -3.27 -11.84
C ASP A 110 -8.55 -4.51 -12.04
N GLU A 111 -9.17 -5.66 -12.32
CA GLU A 111 -8.41 -6.91 -12.46
C GLU A 111 -7.47 -6.93 -13.68
N ASP A 112 -7.80 -6.21 -14.73
CA ASP A 112 -7.04 -6.24 -15.97
C ASP A 112 -6.11 -5.04 -16.12
N ALA A 113 -6.57 -3.83 -15.76
CA ALA A 113 -5.79 -2.60 -15.91
C ALA A 113 -4.93 -2.25 -14.69
N LEU A 114 -5.16 -2.90 -13.53
CA LEU A 114 -4.50 -2.64 -12.25
C LEU A 114 -4.53 -1.16 -11.84
N VAL A 115 -5.67 -0.51 -12.05
CA VAL A 115 -5.96 0.86 -11.62
C VAL A 115 -7.11 0.88 -10.61
N PRO A 116 -7.13 1.80 -9.65
CA PRO A 116 -8.17 1.85 -8.62
C PRO A 116 -9.48 2.43 -9.17
N TRP A 117 -10.61 1.87 -8.75
CA TRP A 117 -11.94 2.46 -8.95
C TRP A 117 -12.43 3.19 -7.71
N VAL A 118 -12.16 2.62 -6.53
CA VAL A 118 -12.57 3.20 -5.26
C VAL A 118 -11.40 3.07 -4.29
N PHE A 119 -11.13 4.13 -3.56
CA PHE A 119 -10.18 4.13 -2.44
C PHE A 119 -10.87 4.66 -1.19
N VAL A 120 -10.71 3.94 -0.09
CA VAL A 120 -11.26 4.28 1.22
C VAL A 120 -10.12 4.42 2.21
N ARG A 121 -10.11 5.52 2.99
CA ARG A 121 -9.12 5.76 4.04
C ARG A 121 -9.83 6.14 5.32
N ARG A 122 -9.57 5.36 6.37
CA ARG A 122 -10.04 5.58 7.74
C ARG A 122 -8.84 5.53 8.66
N VAL A 123 -8.41 6.66 9.17
CA VAL A 123 -7.25 6.83 10.04
C VAL A 123 -7.69 7.33 11.40
N ASN A 124 -7.15 6.74 12.46
CA ASN A 124 -7.31 7.21 13.82
C ASN A 124 -5.99 7.03 14.58
N GLU A 125 -5.23 8.11 14.67
CA GLU A 125 -3.88 8.15 15.26
C GLU A 125 -3.83 9.16 16.41
N GLY A 126 -3.76 8.67 17.64
CA GLY A 126 -3.73 9.53 18.84
C GLY A 126 -4.91 10.51 18.95
N GLY A 127 -6.07 10.14 18.38
CA GLY A 127 -7.26 10.99 18.29
C GLY A 127 -7.36 11.85 17.03
N TYR A 128 -6.31 11.95 16.21
CA TYR A 128 -6.39 12.55 14.89
C TYR A 128 -7.11 11.59 13.93
N LYS A 129 -8.13 12.07 13.22
CA LYS A 129 -8.95 11.24 12.34
C LYS A 129 -8.94 11.74 10.90
N ILE A 130 -8.88 10.77 9.95
CA ILE A 130 -9.10 11.01 8.54
C ILE A 130 -10.19 10.05 8.07
N GLU A 131 -11.16 10.58 7.32
CA GLU A 131 -12.17 9.80 6.61
C GLU A 131 -12.22 10.33 5.18
N GLN A 132 -11.77 9.52 4.23
CA GLN A 132 -11.70 9.88 2.81
C GLN A 132 -12.21 8.72 1.98
N ASP A 133 -13.07 9.04 1.01
CA ASP A 133 -13.57 8.12 -0.02
C ASP A 133 -13.32 8.77 -1.37
N TYR A 134 -12.51 8.13 -2.21
CA TYR A 134 -12.21 8.60 -3.55
C TYR A 134 -12.80 7.63 -4.58
N ILE A 135 -13.44 8.20 -5.60
CA ILE A 135 -13.99 7.45 -6.72
C ILE A 135 -13.24 7.87 -7.97
N PHE A 136 -12.46 6.96 -8.52
CA PHE A 136 -11.73 7.17 -9.75
C PHE A 136 -12.59 6.77 -10.95
N ASN A 137 -12.66 7.62 -11.96
CA ASN A 137 -13.23 7.28 -13.26
C ASN A 137 -12.13 7.41 -14.32
N HIS A 138 -11.49 6.28 -14.64
CA HIS A 138 -10.41 6.23 -15.60
C HIS A 138 -10.87 6.39 -17.05
N PHE A 139 -12.17 6.24 -17.32
CA PHE A 139 -12.74 6.51 -18.64
C PHE A 139 -12.78 8.02 -18.92
N THR A 140 -13.17 8.80 -17.93
CA THR A 140 -13.27 10.27 -18.03
C THR A 140 -12.06 11.02 -17.46
N GLU A 141 -11.05 10.27 -16.93
CA GLU A 141 -9.84 10.81 -16.31
C GLU A 141 -10.14 11.79 -15.16
N LYS A 142 -11.05 11.38 -14.28
CA LYS A 142 -11.48 12.19 -13.13
C LYS A 142 -11.47 11.37 -11.83
N VAL A 143 -11.22 12.07 -10.72
CA VAL A 143 -11.42 11.53 -9.37
C VAL A 143 -12.37 12.42 -8.60
N ASN A 144 -13.41 11.83 -8.03
CA ASN A 144 -14.34 12.46 -7.11
C ASN A 144 -13.88 12.16 -5.67
N VAL A 145 -13.65 13.21 -4.90
CA VAL A 145 -13.17 13.12 -3.50
C VAL A 145 -14.27 13.39 -2.48
N GLY A 146 -15.51 13.34 -2.91
CA GLY A 146 -16.68 13.66 -2.10
C GLY A 146 -17.01 15.16 -2.06
N LYS A 147 -18.14 15.50 -1.45
CA LYS A 147 -18.65 16.89 -1.28
C LYS A 147 -18.75 17.70 -2.57
N GLY A 148 -18.90 17.03 -3.72
CA GLY A 148 -18.97 17.65 -5.04
C GLY A 148 -17.63 18.08 -5.64
N GLU A 149 -16.51 17.76 -4.98
CA GLU A 149 -15.18 18.11 -5.50
C GLU A 149 -14.67 17.02 -6.46
N VAL A 150 -14.26 17.44 -7.66
CA VAL A 150 -13.75 16.57 -8.72
C VAL A 150 -12.45 17.14 -9.26
N PHE A 151 -11.44 16.27 -9.43
CA PHE A 151 -10.13 16.63 -9.98
C PHE A 151 -9.86 15.86 -11.26
N ASN A 152 -9.12 16.44 -12.18
CA ASN A 152 -8.60 15.72 -13.33
C ASN A 152 -7.40 14.86 -12.90
N ILE A 153 -7.31 13.66 -13.45
CA ILE A 153 -6.20 12.74 -13.24
C ILE A 153 -5.60 12.32 -14.58
N GLU A 154 -4.36 11.89 -14.55
CA GLU A 154 -3.71 11.33 -15.72
C GLU A 154 -4.05 9.83 -15.87
N PRO A 155 -3.88 9.23 -17.07
CA PRO A 155 -4.00 7.80 -17.27
C PRO A 155 -3.14 7.00 -16.26
N ASN A 156 -3.65 5.85 -15.84
CA ASN A 156 -2.99 4.93 -14.89
C ASN A 156 -2.73 5.54 -13.49
N MET A 157 -3.43 6.61 -13.11
CA MET A 157 -3.35 7.19 -11.78
C MET A 157 -3.68 6.15 -10.72
N GLN A 158 -2.85 6.07 -9.70
CA GLN A 158 -3.02 5.15 -8.59
C GLN A 158 -3.50 5.89 -7.33
N ASP A 159 -4.13 5.17 -6.40
CA ASP A 159 -4.17 5.55 -5.00
C ASP A 159 -2.93 5.01 -4.25
N MET A 160 -2.81 5.32 -2.97
CA MET A 160 -1.67 4.93 -2.15
C MET A 160 -1.53 3.40 -2.01
N LEU A 161 -2.63 2.66 -1.91
CA LEU A 161 -2.61 1.21 -1.73
C LEU A 161 -2.51 0.49 -3.07
N SER A 162 -3.23 0.96 -4.10
CA SER A 162 -3.15 0.39 -5.45
C SER A 162 -1.77 0.59 -6.08
N ALA A 163 -1.08 1.70 -5.78
CA ALA A 163 0.30 1.94 -6.24
C ALA A 163 1.26 0.84 -5.80
N PHE A 164 1.10 0.34 -4.58
CA PHE A 164 1.90 -0.76 -4.06
C PHE A 164 1.63 -2.07 -4.85
N TYR A 165 0.38 -2.42 -5.11
CA TYR A 165 0.02 -3.62 -5.89
C TYR A 165 0.36 -3.47 -7.37
N HIS A 166 0.29 -2.26 -7.92
CA HIS A 166 0.80 -1.95 -9.26
C HIS A 166 2.31 -2.18 -9.36
N ALA A 167 3.08 -1.65 -8.39
CA ALA A 167 4.55 -1.81 -8.34
C ALA A 167 4.97 -3.30 -8.30
N ARG A 168 4.23 -4.17 -7.59
CA ARG A 168 4.49 -5.61 -7.53
C ARG A 168 4.38 -6.31 -8.88
N ASN A 169 3.63 -5.76 -9.83
CA ASN A 169 3.46 -6.30 -11.18
C ASN A 169 4.40 -5.68 -12.22
N MET A 170 5.30 -4.78 -11.83
CA MET A 170 6.31 -4.24 -12.73
C MET A 170 7.34 -5.33 -13.07
N ASP A 171 7.85 -5.29 -14.31
CA ASP A 171 8.97 -6.14 -14.71
C ASP A 171 10.28 -5.56 -14.14
N LEU A 172 10.80 -6.22 -13.11
CA LEU A 172 12.04 -5.86 -12.42
C LEU A 172 13.20 -6.79 -12.77
N SER A 173 13.01 -7.71 -13.74
CA SER A 173 14.01 -8.74 -14.10
C SER A 173 15.33 -8.14 -14.58
N ASN A 174 15.27 -7.00 -15.26
CA ASN A 174 16.40 -6.27 -15.81
C ASN A 174 16.72 -4.95 -15.09
N ALA A 175 16.22 -4.78 -13.85
CA ALA A 175 16.44 -3.57 -13.07
C ALA A 175 17.93 -3.27 -12.88
N LYS A 176 18.33 -2.04 -13.20
CA LYS A 176 19.72 -1.58 -13.06
C LYS A 176 19.90 -0.77 -11.79
N VAL A 177 21.02 -0.95 -11.10
CA VAL A 177 21.36 -0.16 -9.90
C VAL A 177 21.29 1.33 -10.22
N ASN A 178 20.64 2.10 -9.35
CA ASN A 178 20.28 3.51 -9.49
C ASN A 178 19.18 3.83 -10.50
N GLU A 179 18.58 2.85 -11.16
CA GLU A 179 17.39 3.07 -11.96
C GLU A 179 16.22 3.52 -11.06
N THR A 180 15.47 4.51 -11.53
CA THR A 180 14.34 5.08 -10.79
C THR A 180 13.03 4.77 -11.52
N TYR A 181 12.07 4.26 -10.76
CA TYR A 181 10.70 3.99 -11.20
C TYR A 181 9.77 5.04 -10.60
N GLU A 182 8.83 5.52 -11.38
CA GLU A 182 7.83 6.50 -10.95
C GLU A 182 6.42 5.95 -11.12
N ILE A 183 5.62 6.08 -10.07
CA ILE A 183 4.20 5.74 -10.06
C ILE A 183 3.42 6.98 -9.63
N LYS A 184 2.50 7.44 -10.47
CA LYS A 184 1.68 8.59 -10.16
C LYS A 184 0.54 8.19 -9.23
N CYS A 185 0.48 8.82 -8.07
CA CYS A 185 -0.53 8.59 -7.05
C CYS A 185 -1.36 9.86 -6.82
N PHE A 186 -2.65 9.72 -6.61
CA PHE A 186 -3.52 10.80 -6.17
C PHE A 186 -3.87 10.60 -4.69
N MET A 187 -3.48 11.56 -3.85
CA MET A 187 -3.72 11.53 -2.40
C MET A 187 -3.84 12.96 -1.88
N ASP A 188 -4.70 13.18 -0.88
CA ASP A 188 -4.92 14.49 -0.23
C ASP A 188 -5.22 15.61 -1.22
N LYS A 189 -5.97 15.27 -2.31
CA LYS A 189 -6.38 16.16 -3.44
C LYS A 189 -5.22 16.65 -4.32
N GLU A 190 -4.11 15.95 -4.31
CA GLU A 190 -2.92 16.29 -5.08
C GLU A 190 -2.34 15.05 -5.76
N VAL A 191 -1.63 15.28 -6.88
CA VAL A 191 -0.87 14.22 -7.55
C VAL A 191 0.51 14.15 -6.92
N TRP A 192 0.87 12.96 -6.41
CA TRP A 192 2.17 12.67 -5.82
C TRP A 192 2.93 11.65 -6.68
N PRO A 193 4.05 12.03 -7.28
CA PRO A 193 4.92 11.06 -7.94
C PRO A 193 5.66 10.22 -6.88
N LEU A 194 5.23 8.98 -6.70
CA LEU A 194 5.97 8.00 -5.89
C LEU A 194 7.18 7.54 -6.69
N LYS A 195 8.37 7.97 -6.31
CA LYS A 195 9.63 7.58 -6.95
C LYS A 195 10.37 6.59 -6.07
N ILE A 196 10.79 5.47 -6.66
CA ILE A 196 11.59 4.44 -5.99
C ILE A 196 12.84 4.15 -6.81
N LYS A 197 14.00 4.13 -6.15
CA LYS A 197 15.31 3.85 -6.76
C LYS A 197 15.70 2.41 -6.43
N PHE A 198 16.06 1.63 -7.44
CA PHE A 198 16.63 0.30 -7.23
C PHE A 198 18.08 0.42 -6.73
N ILE A 199 18.38 -0.24 -5.60
CA ILE A 199 19.67 -0.17 -4.95
C ILE A 199 20.51 -1.42 -5.23
N GLY A 200 19.87 -2.58 -5.38
CA GLY A 200 20.56 -3.85 -5.64
C GLY A 200 19.81 -5.04 -5.09
N LYS A 201 20.49 -6.18 -5.09
CA LYS A 201 19.98 -7.45 -4.57
C LYS A 201 20.75 -7.81 -3.30
N GLU A 202 20.05 -8.34 -2.31
CA GLU A 202 20.66 -8.87 -1.08
C GLU A 202 19.85 -10.05 -0.52
N VAL A 203 20.49 -10.88 0.27
CA VAL A 203 19.81 -11.93 1.04
C VAL A 203 19.58 -11.40 2.45
N ILE A 204 18.33 -11.44 2.91
CA ILE A 204 17.95 -10.99 4.25
C ILE A 204 17.64 -12.21 5.12
N ASP A 205 18.20 -12.23 6.33
CA ASP A 205 17.85 -13.18 7.36
C ASP A 205 16.60 -12.67 8.12
N THR A 206 15.58 -13.50 8.23
CA THR A 206 14.27 -13.16 8.80
C THR A 206 13.76 -14.30 9.68
N ASP A 207 12.70 -14.05 10.45
CA ASP A 207 12.00 -15.10 11.20
C ASP A 207 11.39 -16.19 10.27
N LEU A 208 11.27 -15.90 8.96
CA LEU A 208 10.77 -16.82 7.93
C LEU A 208 11.90 -17.61 7.23
N GLY A 209 13.16 -17.39 7.62
CA GLY A 209 14.37 -17.90 7.00
C GLY A 209 15.05 -16.88 6.10
N LYS A 210 16.09 -17.30 5.37
CA LYS A 210 16.83 -16.47 4.45
C LYS A 210 16.06 -16.27 3.15
N ILE A 211 15.90 -15.02 2.71
CA ILE A 211 15.10 -14.65 1.53
C ILE A 211 15.93 -13.75 0.62
N ARG A 212 15.97 -14.10 -0.68
CA ARG A 212 16.54 -13.20 -1.70
C ARG A 212 15.60 -12.03 -1.91
N CYS A 213 16.15 -10.81 -1.86
CA CYS A 213 15.39 -9.58 -1.96
C CYS A 213 15.99 -8.61 -2.98
N LEU A 214 15.10 -7.84 -3.59
CA LEU A 214 15.40 -6.60 -4.28
C LEU A 214 15.27 -5.47 -3.26
N LYS A 215 16.28 -4.62 -3.17
CA LYS A 215 16.29 -3.44 -2.31
C LYS A 215 15.95 -2.20 -3.10
N PHE A 216 14.97 -1.46 -2.61
CA PHE A 216 14.57 -0.17 -3.15
C PHE A 216 14.69 0.93 -2.11
N ARG A 217 14.85 2.16 -2.61
CA ARG A 217 14.88 3.37 -1.81
C ARG A 217 13.81 4.34 -2.34
N PRO A 218 12.71 4.55 -1.62
CA PRO A 218 11.79 5.63 -1.93
C PRO A 218 12.49 6.99 -1.84
N ILE A 219 12.23 7.87 -2.81
CA ILE A 219 12.71 9.24 -2.79
C ILE A 219 11.71 10.05 -1.97
N VAL A 220 12.08 10.35 -0.73
CA VAL A 220 11.22 11.05 0.24
C VAL A 220 11.56 12.54 0.32
N GLN A 221 10.58 13.37 0.74
CA GLN A 221 10.84 14.79 0.95
C GLN A 221 11.57 15.03 2.27
N LYS A 222 12.70 15.75 2.20
CA LYS A 222 13.45 16.19 3.38
C LYS A 222 12.65 17.16 4.26
N GLY A 223 12.89 17.12 5.56
CA GLY A 223 12.59 18.23 6.46
C GLY A 223 11.34 18.09 7.31
N ARG A 224 10.44 17.11 7.07
CA ARG A 224 9.25 16.91 7.94
C ARG A 224 9.39 15.71 8.87
N VAL A 225 9.81 14.57 8.34
CA VAL A 225 9.93 13.29 9.04
C VAL A 225 11.34 12.73 8.87
N PHE A 226 11.94 12.93 7.69
CA PHE A 226 13.24 12.39 7.31
C PHE A 226 14.33 13.46 7.35
N LYS A 227 15.52 13.09 7.83
CA LYS A 227 16.71 13.95 7.81
C LYS A 227 17.30 14.02 6.42
N HIS A 228 17.34 12.87 5.73
CA HIS A 228 17.93 12.72 4.41
C HIS A 228 16.94 12.00 3.47
N GLU A 229 17.13 12.16 2.16
CA GLU A 229 16.35 11.46 1.14
C GLU A 229 16.57 9.94 1.17
N GLU A 230 17.64 9.51 1.81
CA GLU A 230 18.11 8.13 1.88
C GLU A 230 17.64 7.37 3.14
N ASP A 231 16.86 8.02 3.99
CA ASP A 231 16.50 7.52 5.31
C ASP A 231 15.47 6.37 5.26
N MET A 232 14.94 6.03 4.06
CA MET A 232 13.99 4.93 3.91
C MET A 232 14.52 3.86 2.94
N ASN A 233 14.41 2.59 3.33
CA ASN A 233 14.71 1.46 2.46
C ASN A 233 13.59 0.41 2.56
N ILE A 234 13.31 -0.25 1.44
CA ILE A 234 12.32 -1.32 1.34
C ILE A 234 12.98 -2.52 0.66
N TRP A 235 12.74 -3.70 1.20
CA TRP A 235 13.16 -4.97 0.63
C TRP A 235 11.93 -5.77 0.24
N ILE A 236 11.84 -6.13 -1.03
CA ILE A 236 10.80 -7.00 -1.57
C ILE A 236 11.42 -8.31 -2.04
N THR A 237 10.65 -9.38 -2.12
CA THR A 237 11.17 -10.68 -2.61
C THR A 237 11.65 -10.60 -4.05
N ASP A 238 12.78 -11.25 -4.36
CA ASP A 238 13.31 -11.43 -5.73
C ASP A 238 12.63 -12.66 -6.38
N ASP A 239 11.31 -12.56 -6.53
CA ASP A 239 10.44 -13.55 -7.19
C ASP A 239 9.24 -12.83 -7.83
N LYS A 240 8.32 -13.60 -8.42
CA LYS A 240 7.15 -13.03 -9.10
C LYS A 240 6.10 -12.41 -8.17
N ASN A 241 6.18 -12.61 -6.84
CA ASN A 241 5.23 -12.01 -5.90
C ASN A 241 5.62 -10.57 -5.53
N HIS A 242 6.92 -10.23 -5.52
CA HIS A 242 7.46 -8.94 -5.08
C HIS A 242 6.84 -8.47 -3.75
N ILE A 243 6.67 -9.38 -2.75
CA ILE A 243 6.09 -9.01 -1.46
C ILE A 243 7.12 -8.29 -0.58
N PRO A 244 6.70 -7.30 0.22
CA PRO A 244 7.61 -6.62 1.14
C PRO A 244 8.02 -7.58 2.27
N ILE A 245 9.31 -7.73 2.45
CA ILE A 245 9.90 -8.50 3.56
C ILE A 245 10.25 -7.58 4.71
N LYS A 246 10.79 -6.40 4.38
CA LYS A 246 11.25 -5.43 5.36
C LYS A 246 11.10 -4.01 4.81
N GLY A 247 10.65 -3.11 5.66
CA GLY A 247 10.77 -1.67 5.50
C GLY A 247 11.54 -1.09 6.66
N GLN A 248 12.42 -0.14 6.41
CA GLN A 248 13.15 0.58 7.45
C GLN A 248 13.19 2.05 7.10
N ALA A 249 12.85 2.89 8.06
CA ALA A 249 12.91 4.34 7.93
C ALA A 249 13.60 4.93 9.15
N ASP A 250 14.67 5.70 8.93
CA ASP A 250 15.30 6.50 9.96
C ASP A 250 14.59 7.85 10.02
N VAL A 251 14.00 8.15 11.17
CA VAL A 251 13.23 9.37 11.39
C VAL A 251 14.01 10.34 12.27
N LEU A 252 13.52 11.58 12.43
CA LEU A 252 14.21 12.62 13.21
C LEU A 252 14.60 12.13 14.62
N VAL A 253 13.78 11.29 15.24
CA VAL A 253 14.08 10.63 16.51
C VAL A 253 13.82 9.14 16.36
N GLY A 254 14.90 8.33 16.37
CA GLY A 254 14.82 6.87 16.29
C GLY A 254 14.65 6.30 14.88
N SER A 255 14.15 5.08 14.78
CA SER A 255 13.89 4.37 13.52
C SER A 255 12.59 3.58 13.60
N ILE A 256 11.91 3.46 12.48
CA ILE A 256 10.74 2.61 12.31
C ILE A 256 11.15 1.43 11.41
N LYS A 257 10.81 0.22 11.84
CA LYS A 257 11.02 -1.00 11.06
C LYS A 257 9.70 -1.73 10.92
N MET A 258 9.46 -2.28 9.74
CA MET A 258 8.36 -3.18 9.41
C MET A 258 8.96 -4.48 8.90
N GLU A 259 8.54 -5.61 9.42
CA GLU A 259 9.05 -6.94 9.03
C GLU A 259 7.89 -7.90 8.79
N LEU A 260 7.94 -8.67 7.69
CA LEU A 260 6.97 -9.71 7.39
C LEU A 260 7.10 -10.85 8.40
N THR A 261 6.01 -11.19 9.09
CA THR A 261 5.98 -12.25 10.11
C THR A 261 5.27 -13.52 9.64
N SER A 262 4.30 -13.38 8.74
CA SER A 262 3.64 -14.53 8.12
C SER A 262 2.98 -14.14 6.80
N TYR A 263 2.74 -15.14 5.97
CA TYR A 263 2.02 -14.98 4.71
C TYR A 263 1.22 -16.24 4.39
N SER A 264 0.16 -16.07 3.60
CA SER A 264 -0.61 -17.17 3.01
C SER A 264 -1.19 -16.76 1.66
N GLY A 265 -1.65 -17.71 0.87
CA GLY A 265 -2.36 -17.43 -0.38
C GLY A 265 -1.54 -16.78 -1.48
N LEU A 266 -0.19 -16.87 -1.45
CA LEU A 266 0.66 -16.29 -2.49
C LEU A 266 0.34 -16.86 -3.88
N ALA A 267 0.49 -16.03 -4.91
CA ALA A 267 0.33 -16.44 -6.30
C ALA A 267 1.48 -17.31 -6.80
N ASN A 268 2.70 -17.10 -6.29
CA ASN A 268 3.92 -17.79 -6.72
C ASN A 268 4.74 -18.26 -5.50
N PRO A 269 5.67 -19.22 -5.68
CA PRO A 269 6.62 -19.59 -4.64
C PRO A 269 7.48 -18.40 -4.19
N ILE A 270 7.79 -18.33 -2.88
CA ILE A 270 8.65 -17.29 -2.33
C ILE A 270 10.15 -17.62 -2.53
N ALA A 271 10.99 -16.62 -2.75
CA ALA A 271 12.43 -16.71 -3.04
C ALA A 271 13.27 -17.06 -1.79
N LYS A 272 12.95 -18.18 -1.09
CA LYS A 272 13.79 -18.68 0.02
C LYS A 272 15.14 -19.18 -0.49
N VAL A 273 16.16 -19.01 0.36
CA VAL A 273 17.50 -19.61 0.17
C VAL A 273 17.56 -20.82 1.08
N GLU A 274 17.96 -21.96 0.51
CA GLU A 274 18.20 -23.19 1.24
C GLU A 274 19.46 -23.08 2.12
#